data_a94c08dba484e6490bd5520581eea267
#
_entry.id   a94c08dba484e6490bd5520581eea267
#
_cell.length_a   1.000
_cell.length_b   1.000
_cell.length_c   1.000
_cell.angle_alpha   90.00
_cell.angle_beta   90.00
_cell.angle_gamma   90.00
#
_symmetry.space_group_name_H-M   'P 1'
#
loop_
_entity.id
_entity.type
_entity.pdbx_description
1 polymer ?
#
loop_
_entity_poly.entity_id
_entity_poly.type
_entity_poly.pdbx_seq_one_letter_code
_entity_poly.pdbx_strand_id
1 'polypeptide(L)'
;MRVQRNHRVPLGEISQITILKFCDAEDFSTRNLFSLLRRWHALGLPGVNEDIIYVLDHKKLRRRELGGAVLTWDQDLGPFTEIEQEGIQGALIDAYGAGLLTEEAHTLSWLFIVLGARPIQIAAMKVCDVVRSVAGDGTESYLIYVPRAKQQNALIRQELKPRVLINQLGCLIFRYAMNVRSEFVSVLADPSQAPLFPIPANLRSGLDQNLPEWSKFHRTSESVSKFLVRSLENLSVCSERTGKAINLCAIRFRRTMGTNVAREGHGVHVIAELLDHTRTDTAAVYVAATPELAVRIDKATALRMAPLAQAFKGKLVDHESQAVRGSDSSSRIVDLRIDQTARPMGSCGSYSFCGLNAPLACYTCQCFQPWLDGPHEAVLEFLLEDKKRFSDERISSINDRTVLAVAQVVQLCRERRKQIDE
;
A
#
# COMPACT_ATOMS: atom_id res chain seq x y z
N MET A 1 31.89 -4.58 20.36
CA MET A 1 31.69 -5.14 21.71
C MET A 1 31.20 -6.59 21.77
N ARG A 2 30.29 -7.09 20.91
CA ARG A 2 29.95 -8.53 20.86
C ARG A 2 31.09 -9.42 20.34
N VAL A 3 31.91 -8.92 19.42
CA VAL A 3 33.12 -9.63 18.91
C VAL A 3 34.11 -9.93 20.01
N GLN A 4 34.27 -9.00 20.99
CA GLN A 4 35.16 -9.19 22.14
C GLN A 4 34.62 -10.18 23.19
N ARG A 5 33.32 -10.38 23.29
CA ARG A 5 32.73 -11.32 24.25
C ARG A 5 33.02 -12.80 23.92
N ASN A 6 33.32 -13.09 22.66
CA ASN A 6 33.70 -14.45 22.24
C ASN A 6 35.22 -14.71 22.36
N HIS A 7 36.02 -13.68 22.69
CA HIS A 7 37.45 -13.81 22.95
C HIS A 7 37.76 -13.53 24.43
N ARG A 8 38.44 -14.44 25.08
CA ARG A 8 38.88 -14.31 26.49
C ARG A 8 40.01 -13.27 26.69
N VAL A 9 40.59 -12.77 25.59
CA VAL A 9 41.66 -11.79 25.59
C VAL A 9 41.25 -10.59 24.74
N PRO A 10 41.53 -9.34 25.16
CA PRO A 10 41.28 -8.16 24.35
C PRO A 10 42.02 -8.24 23.01
N LEU A 11 41.33 -7.98 21.91
CA LEU A 11 41.91 -7.96 20.57
C LEU A 11 42.52 -6.57 20.35
N GLY A 12 43.80 -6.49 20.08
CA GLY A 12 44.45 -5.28 19.64
C GLY A 12 44.12 -4.88 18.21
N GLU A 13 43.88 -5.90 17.37
CA GLU A 13 43.50 -5.76 15.97
C GLU A 13 42.41 -6.77 15.59
N ILE A 14 41.51 -6.36 14.73
CA ILE A 14 40.48 -7.25 14.14
C ILE A 14 41.10 -7.87 12.89
N SER A 15 41.18 -9.21 12.84
CA SER A 15 41.68 -9.92 11.66
C SER A 15 40.53 -10.25 10.67
N GLN A 16 40.89 -10.51 9.39
CA GLN A 16 39.97 -11.01 8.37
C GLN A 16 39.23 -12.28 8.83
N ILE A 17 39.95 -13.22 9.45
CA ILE A 17 39.40 -14.49 9.96
C ILE A 17 38.33 -14.23 11.03
N THR A 18 38.55 -13.23 11.90
CA THR A 18 37.58 -12.83 12.92
C THR A 18 36.29 -12.30 12.29
N ILE A 19 36.40 -11.47 11.25
CA ILE A 19 35.25 -10.95 10.52
C ILE A 19 34.50 -12.05 9.79
N LEU A 20 35.22 -12.96 9.11
CA LEU A 20 34.59 -14.08 8.38
C LEU A 20 33.83 -15.01 9.32
N LYS A 21 34.44 -15.41 10.43
CA LYS A 21 33.78 -16.22 11.48
C LYS A 21 32.54 -15.54 12.05
N PHE A 22 32.58 -14.21 12.22
CA PHE A 22 31.43 -13.44 12.66
C PHE A 22 30.31 -13.38 11.61
N CYS A 23 30.66 -13.34 10.32
CA CYS A 23 29.72 -13.37 9.22
C CYS A 23 29.01 -14.74 9.06
N ASP A 24 29.74 -15.81 9.31
CA ASP A 24 29.21 -17.19 9.17
C ASP A 24 28.24 -17.54 10.31
N ALA A 25 28.31 -16.82 11.44
CA ALA A 25 27.35 -16.96 12.55
C ALA A 25 25.94 -16.35 12.26
N GLU A 26 25.70 -15.88 11.03
CA GLU A 26 24.40 -15.40 10.49
C GLU A 26 23.56 -14.50 11.43
N ASP A 27 24.18 -13.63 12.25
CA ASP A 27 23.43 -12.74 13.13
C ASP A 27 23.15 -11.37 12.47
N PHE A 28 21.98 -10.84 12.76
CA PHE A 28 21.45 -9.55 12.30
C PHE A 28 22.36 -8.34 12.57
N SER A 29 23.29 -8.49 13.50
CA SER A 29 24.27 -7.45 13.88
C SER A 29 25.36 -7.21 12.83
N THR A 30 25.54 -8.12 11.85
CA THR A 30 26.65 -8.11 10.89
C THR A 30 26.68 -6.84 10.02
N ARG A 31 25.53 -6.34 9.57
CA ARG A 31 25.46 -5.12 8.75
C ARG A 31 25.84 -3.87 9.50
N ASN A 32 25.37 -3.77 10.74
CA ASN A 32 25.71 -2.62 11.59
C ASN A 32 27.19 -2.64 11.92
N LEU A 33 27.76 -3.82 12.13
CA LEU A 33 29.19 -3.98 12.32
C LEU A 33 29.98 -3.55 11.08
N PHE A 34 29.58 -3.97 9.87
CA PHE A 34 30.22 -3.56 8.62
C PHE A 34 30.21 -2.05 8.42
N SER A 35 29.07 -1.40 8.66
CA SER A 35 28.96 0.04 8.59
C SER A 35 29.83 0.75 9.62
N LEU A 36 29.88 0.21 10.84
CA LEU A 36 30.73 0.73 11.91
C LEU A 36 32.21 0.61 11.56
N LEU A 37 32.66 -0.56 11.08
CA LEU A 37 34.07 -0.79 10.75
C LEU A 37 34.54 0.07 9.58
N ARG A 38 33.69 0.25 8.53
CA ARG A 38 34.02 1.19 7.44
C ARG A 38 34.16 2.60 7.94
N ARG A 39 33.28 3.05 8.82
CA ARG A 39 33.37 4.39 9.41
C ARG A 39 34.58 4.53 10.35
N TRP A 40 34.89 3.46 11.09
CA TRP A 40 36.04 3.40 11.97
C TRP A 40 37.37 3.59 11.18
N HIS A 41 37.49 2.83 10.07
CA HIS A 41 38.64 2.95 9.17
C HIS A 41 38.72 4.34 8.52
N ALA A 42 37.61 4.86 8.02
CA ALA A 42 37.53 6.19 7.39
C ALA A 42 37.91 7.33 8.34
N LEU A 43 37.79 7.13 9.65
CA LEU A 43 38.27 8.06 10.69
C LEU A 43 39.73 7.86 11.08
N GLY A 44 40.45 6.94 10.44
CA GLY A 44 41.88 6.64 10.77
C GLY A 44 42.10 6.01 12.14
N LEU A 45 41.04 5.41 12.74
CA LEU A 45 41.14 4.78 14.05
C LEU A 45 41.86 3.43 13.97
N PRO A 46 42.74 3.09 14.97
CA PRO A 46 43.51 1.86 14.94
C PRO A 46 42.65 0.60 15.08
N GLY A 47 43.15 -0.54 14.61
CA GLY A 47 42.54 -1.86 14.77
C GLY A 47 41.71 -2.35 13.61
N VAL A 48 41.52 -1.54 12.55
CA VAL A 48 40.89 -1.92 11.28
C VAL A 48 41.80 -1.49 10.15
N ASN A 49 42.35 -2.47 9.43
CA ASN A 49 43.28 -2.23 8.31
C ASN A 49 42.57 -2.35 6.95
N GLU A 50 43.28 -2.07 5.86
CA GLU A 50 42.74 -2.13 4.48
C GLU A 50 42.27 -3.53 4.08
N ASP A 51 42.94 -4.59 4.56
CA ASP A 51 42.54 -5.96 4.28
C ASP A 51 41.13 -6.29 4.78
N ILE A 52 40.78 -5.70 5.93
CA ILE A 52 39.41 -5.83 6.46
C ILE A 52 38.41 -5.12 5.57
N ILE A 53 38.72 -3.91 5.13
CA ILE A 53 37.88 -3.15 4.23
C ILE A 53 37.66 -3.91 2.93
N TYR A 54 38.71 -4.52 2.37
CA TYR A 54 38.58 -5.39 1.20
C TYR A 54 37.56 -6.52 1.42
N VAL A 55 37.59 -7.22 2.56
CA VAL A 55 36.65 -8.26 2.91
C VAL A 55 35.21 -7.71 3.03
N LEU A 56 35.06 -6.55 3.70
CA LEU A 56 33.75 -5.91 3.88
C LEU A 56 33.11 -5.47 2.55
N ASP A 57 33.91 -5.08 1.56
CA ASP A 57 33.42 -4.63 0.25
C ASP A 57 33.06 -5.78 -0.68
N HIS A 58 33.75 -6.90 -0.58
CA HIS A 58 33.53 -8.07 -1.44
C HIS A 58 32.55 -9.08 -0.82
N LYS A 59 32.35 -9.12 0.51
CA LYS A 59 31.37 -10.01 1.15
C LYS A 59 29.95 -9.52 0.91
N LYS A 60 29.21 -10.21 0.05
CA LYS A 60 27.77 -9.98 -0.15
C LYS A 60 27.00 -10.49 1.08
N LEU A 61 26.45 -9.60 1.86
CA LEU A 61 25.50 -9.94 2.92
C LEU A 61 24.13 -10.27 2.31
N ARG A 62 23.47 -11.30 2.80
CA ARG A 62 22.07 -11.63 2.40
C ARG A 62 21.22 -10.37 2.49
N ARG A 63 20.47 -10.07 1.43
CA ARG A 63 19.51 -8.96 1.46
C ARG A 63 18.45 -9.29 2.52
N ARG A 64 18.20 -8.32 3.41
CA ARG A 64 17.06 -8.42 4.31
C ARG A 64 15.79 -8.42 3.47
N GLU A 65 14.95 -9.43 3.64
CA GLU A 65 13.61 -9.39 3.08
C GLU A 65 12.85 -8.24 3.72
N LEU A 66 12.49 -7.26 2.88
CA LEU A 66 11.73 -6.11 3.34
C LEU A 66 10.29 -6.54 3.59
N GLY A 67 9.81 -6.23 4.79
CA GLY A 67 8.39 -6.38 5.09
C GLY A 67 7.91 -7.81 5.36
N GLY A 68 8.79 -8.78 5.59
CA GLY A 68 8.39 -10.18 5.85
C GLY A 68 7.23 -10.29 6.85
N ALA A 69 7.33 -9.60 7.99
CA ALA A 69 6.26 -9.65 8.99
C ALA A 69 4.91 -9.03 8.53
N VAL A 70 4.92 -8.14 7.53
CA VAL A 70 3.69 -7.59 6.93
C VAL A 70 3.14 -8.58 5.91
N LEU A 71 4.00 -9.14 5.04
CA LEU A 71 3.62 -10.10 4.00
C LEU A 71 3.05 -11.40 4.59
N THR A 72 3.61 -11.88 5.70
CA THR A 72 3.16 -13.09 6.39
C THR A 72 2.06 -12.85 7.41
N TRP A 73 1.63 -11.61 7.61
CA TRP A 73 0.71 -11.25 8.70
C TRP A 73 1.17 -11.79 10.06
N ASP A 74 2.47 -11.64 10.34
CA ASP A 74 3.10 -12.15 11.55
C ASP A 74 2.31 -11.77 12.81
N GLN A 75 2.05 -12.72 13.69
CA GLN A 75 1.18 -12.53 14.84
C GLN A 75 1.76 -11.60 15.90
N ASP A 76 3.10 -11.57 16.03
CA ASP A 76 3.79 -10.78 17.06
C ASP A 76 4.29 -9.44 16.55
N LEU A 77 4.67 -9.37 15.28
CA LEU A 77 5.29 -8.18 14.69
C LEU A 77 4.53 -7.61 13.50
N GLY A 78 3.61 -8.37 12.90
CA GLY A 78 2.80 -7.96 11.74
C GLY A 78 1.76 -6.89 12.07
N PRO A 79 0.91 -6.52 11.12
CA PRO A 79 -0.22 -5.64 11.36
C PRO A 79 -1.23 -6.29 12.31
N PHE A 80 -2.00 -5.48 13.00
CA PHE A 80 -3.17 -5.94 13.74
C PHE A 80 -4.31 -6.29 12.78
N THR A 81 -5.11 -7.28 13.11
CA THR A 81 -6.38 -7.55 12.43
C THR A 81 -7.42 -6.48 12.79
N GLU A 82 -8.56 -6.45 12.13
CA GLU A 82 -9.67 -5.54 12.48
C GLU A 82 -10.17 -5.81 13.90
N ILE A 83 -10.34 -7.08 14.26
CA ILE A 83 -10.79 -7.49 15.60
C ILE A 83 -9.78 -7.08 16.66
N GLU A 84 -8.48 -7.28 16.41
CA GLU A 84 -7.42 -6.82 17.32
C GLU A 84 -7.44 -5.30 17.47
N GLN A 85 -7.64 -4.54 16.37
CA GLN A 85 -7.71 -3.07 16.41
C GLN A 85 -8.91 -2.58 17.22
N GLU A 86 -10.10 -3.15 16.97
CA GLU A 86 -11.32 -2.82 17.72
C GLU A 86 -11.16 -3.14 19.20
N GLY A 87 -10.59 -4.31 19.53
CA GLY A 87 -10.30 -4.70 20.89
C GLY A 87 -9.34 -3.75 21.60
N ILE A 88 -8.27 -3.31 20.93
CA ILE A 88 -7.30 -2.34 21.47
C ILE A 88 -7.97 -0.98 21.70
N GLN A 89 -8.76 -0.49 20.72
CA GLN A 89 -9.45 0.81 20.84
C GLN A 89 -10.49 0.80 21.95
N GLY A 90 -11.30 -0.26 22.05
CA GLY A 90 -12.25 -0.45 23.13
C GLY A 90 -11.58 -0.46 24.50
N ALA A 91 -10.54 -1.27 24.67
CA ALA A 91 -9.79 -1.35 25.92
C ALA A 91 -9.12 -0.01 26.32
N LEU A 92 -8.65 0.78 25.35
CA LEU A 92 -8.10 2.13 25.59
C LEU A 92 -9.18 3.08 26.12
N ILE A 93 -10.35 3.07 25.52
CA ILE A 93 -11.48 3.93 25.94
C ILE A 93 -11.92 3.53 27.34
N ASP A 94 -12.12 2.24 27.60
CA ASP A 94 -12.58 1.72 28.90
C ASP A 94 -11.57 2.00 30.01
N ALA A 95 -10.27 1.74 29.77
CA ALA A 95 -9.22 1.99 30.75
C ALA A 95 -9.07 3.49 31.08
N TYR A 96 -9.20 4.35 30.08
CA TYR A 96 -9.18 5.80 30.31
C TYR A 96 -10.43 6.25 31.10
N GLY A 97 -11.61 5.78 30.73
CA GLY A 97 -12.87 6.07 31.44
C GLY A 97 -12.87 5.57 32.87
N ALA A 98 -12.22 4.44 33.15
CA ALA A 98 -12.03 3.90 34.50
C ALA A 98 -10.91 4.58 35.32
N GLY A 99 -10.18 5.56 34.75
CA GLY A 99 -9.07 6.23 35.43
C GLY A 99 -7.80 5.34 35.55
N LEU A 100 -7.74 4.23 34.89
CA LEU A 100 -6.59 3.30 34.88
C LEU A 100 -5.46 3.74 33.94
N LEU A 101 -5.78 4.64 33.01
CA LEU A 101 -4.85 5.17 32.03
C LEU A 101 -4.75 6.69 32.17
N THR A 102 -3.52 7.22 32.20
CA THR A 102 -3.31 8.66 32.25
C THR A 102 -3.68 9.34 30.93
N GLU A 103 -4.03 10.64 30.97
CA GLU A 103 -4.33 11.43 29.75
C GLU A 103 -3.14 11.41 28.77
N GLU A 104 -1.90 11.47 29.29
CA GLU A 104 -0.67 11.36 28.50
C GLU A 104 -0.61 10.02 27.74
N ALA A 105 -0.79 8.91 28.44
CA ALA A 105 -0.73 7.57 27.86
C ALA A 105 -1.86 7.32 26.84
N HIS A 106 -3.07 7.78 27.15
CA HIS A 106 -4.22 7.71 26.27
C HIS A 106 -3.98 8.50 24.96
N THR A 107 -3.56 9.76 25.09
CA THR A 107 -3.26 10.63 23.94
C THR A 107 -2.11 10.06 23.08
N LEU A 108 -1.04 9.57 23.71
CA LEU A 108 0.08 8.94 23.03
C LEU A 108 -0.37 7.72 22.20
N SER A 109 -1.20 6.88 22.80
CA SER A 109 -1.70 5.65 22.13
C SER A 109 -2.52 5.97 20.89
N TRP A 110 -3.43 6.94 20.98
CA TRP A 110 -4.22 7.39 19.85
C TRP A 110 -3.36 7.98 18.73
N LEU A 111 -2.30 8.73 19.04
CA LEU A 111 -1.38 9.24 18.03
C LEU A 111 -0.66 8.10 17.28
N PHE A 112 -0.28 7.02 17.97
CA PHE A 112 0.29 5.85 17.29
C PHE A 112 -0.73 5.14 16.40
N ILE A 113 -1.97 5.00 16.86
CA ILE A 113 -3.06 4.37 16.09
C ILE A 113 -3.35 5.16 14.82
N VAL A 114 -3.54 6.47 14.93
CA VAL A 114 -4.04 7.30 13.82
C VAL A 114 -2.95 7.75 12.85
N LEU A 115 -1.75 8.02 13.35
CA LEU A 115 -0.66 8.52 12.50
C LEU A 115 0.27 7.41 11.99
N GLY A 116 0.31 6.26 12.65
CA GLY A 116 1.33 5.25 12.36
C GLY A 116 2.76 5.82 12.45
N ALA A 117 2.97 6.86 13.27
CA ALA A 117 4.21 7.60 13.36
C ALA A 117 5.34 6.77 13.97
N ARG A 118 6.58 7.10 13.63
CA ARG A 118 7.74 6.51 14.31
C ARG A 118 7.90 7.12 15.70
N PRO A 119 8.37 6.36 16.70
CA PRO A 119 8.60 6.91 18.05
C PRO A 119 9.46 8.18 18.08
N ILE A 120 10.45 8.29 17.19
CA ILE A 120 11.29 9.49 17.07
C ILE A 120 10.51 10.72 16.58
N GLN A 121 9.48 10.53 15.74
CA GLN A 121 8.63 11.61 15.27
C GLN A 121 7.77 12.14 16.42
N ILE A 122 7.15 11.24 17.19
CA ILE A 122 6.37 11.59 18.37
C ILE A 122 7.25 12.24 19.45
N ALA A 123 8.45 11.69 19.69
CA ALA A 123 9.40 12.26 20.62
C ALA A 123 9.82 13.71 20.29
N ALA A 124 9.81 14.04 18.99
CA ALA A 124 10.19 15.37 18.50
C ALA A 124 9.02 16.36 18.41
N MET A 125 7.77 15.94 18.64
CA MET A 125 6.60 16.82 18.62
C MET A 125 6.64 17.82 19.76
N LYS A 126 6.12 19.02 19.48
CA LYS A 126 5.96 20.12 20.43
C LYS A 126 4.49 20.52 20.57
N VAL A 127 4.19 21.24 21.62
CA VAL A 127 2.85 21.80 21.85
C VAL A 127 2.39 22.66 20.67
N CYS A 128 3.27 23.50 20.12
CA CYS A 128 2.95 24.36 18.96
C CYS A 128 2.60 23.60 17.68
N ASP A 129 2.88 22.29 17.62
CA ASP A 129 2.55 21.48 16.45
C ASP A 129 1.05 21.10 16.41
N VAL A 130 0.33 21.28 17.51
CA VAL A 130 -1.11 21.02 17.61
C VAL A 130 -1.85 22.34 17.44
N VAL A 131 -2.57 22.46 16.34
CA VAL A 131 -3.27 23.72 15.97
C VAL A 131 -4.77 23.48 15.92
N ARG A 132 -5.52 24.38 16.55
CA ARG A 132 -6.97 24.49 16.45
C ARG A 132 -7.31 25.72 15.61
N SER A 133 -8.20 25.57 14.66
CA SER A 133 -8.77 26.65 13.87
C SER A 133 -10.28 26.65 14.05
N VAL A 134 -10.85 27.85 14.17
CA VAL A 134 -12.30 28.03 14.27
C VAL A 134 -12.74 28.87 13.08
N ALA A 135 -13.63 28.32 12.25
CA ALA A 135 -14.21 29.02 11.12
C ALA A 135 -15.23 30.08 11.57
N GLY A 136 -15.62 30.99 10.69
CA GLY A 136 -16.57 32.05 11.00
C GLY A 136 -17.98 31.57 11.41
N ASP A 137 -18.33 30.35 11.05
CA ASP A 137 -19.57 29.66 11.46
C ASP A 137 -19.47 28.89 12.79
N GLY A 138 -18.32 29.00 13.48
CA GLY A 138 -18.05 28.29 14.71
C GLY A 138 -17.55 26.86 14.55
N THR A 139 -17.40 26.35 13.32
CA THR A 139 -16.87 25.02 13.06
C THR A 139 -15.40 24.93 13.47
N GLU A 140 -15.07 23.95 14.32
CA GLU A 140 -13.69 23.68 14.74
C GLU A 140 -13.01 22.67 13.83
N SER A 141 -11.75 22.92 13.53
CA SER A 141 -10.88 22.00 12.83
C SER A 141 -9.53 21.89 13.55
N TYR A 142 -8.96 20.71 13.52
CA TYR A 142 -7.72 20.40 14.22
C TYR A 142 -6.67 19.86 13.24
N LEU A 143 -5.46 20.37 13.39
CA LEU A 143 -4.31 20.02 12.59
C LEU A 143 -3.14 19.64 13.49
N ILE A 144 -2.39 18.62 13.15
CA ILE A 144 -1.13 18.28 13.81
C ILE A 144 0.02 18.27 12.81
N TYR A 145 1.12 18.94 13.14
CA TYR A 145 2.33 18.96 12.34
C TYR A 145 3.28 17.86 12.82
N VAL A 146 3.48 16.86 11.99
CA VAL A 146 4.32 15.69 12.30
C VAL A 146 5.74 15.92 11.79
N PRO A 147 6.76 15.92 12.65
CA PRO A 147 8.16 16.03 12.22
C PRO A 147 8.55 14.87 11.31
N ARG A 148 9.23 15.17 10.19
CA ARG A 148 9.82 14.14 9.34
C ARG A 148 11.02 13.49 10.02
N ALA A 149 11.23 12.20 9.78
CA ALA A 149 12.32 11.45 10.37
C ALA A 149 13.05 10.60 9.33
N LYS A 150 14.35 10.33 9.60
CA LYS A 150 15.22 9.52 8.74
C LYS A 150 15.44 10.12 7.33
N GLN A 151 15.41 11.44 7.22
CA GLN A 151 15.82 12.14 6.00
C GLN A 151 17.35 12.24 5.97
N GLN A 152 17.96 12.00 4.79
CA GLN A 152 19.40 12.18 4.64
C GLN A 152 19.74 13.67 4.78
N ASN A 153 20.75 13.97 5.60
CA ASN A 153 21.29 15.33 5.82
C ASN A 153 20.30 16.38 6.33
N ALA A 154 19.14 15.95 6.87
CA ALA A 154 18.17 16.86 7.46
C ALA A 154 18.13 16.71 8.99
N LEU A 155 18.04 17.82 9.69
CA LEU A 155 17.80 17.85 11.12
C LEU A 155 16.35 17.45 11.41
N ILE A 156 16.15 16.85 12.60
CA ILE A 156 14.80 16.55 13.05
C ILE A 156 14.02 17.87 13.22
N ARG A 157 12.76 17.91 12.76
CA ARG A 157 11.91 19.12 12.70
C ARG A 157 12.30 20.17 11.65
N GLN A 158 13.26 19.89 10.77
CA GLN A 158 13.51 20.77 9.62
C GLN A 158 12.31 20.81 8.67
N GLU A 159 11.62 19.69 8.53
CA GLU A 159 10.38 19.58 7.75
C GLU A 159 9.27 18.99 8.63
N LEU A 160 8.08 19.58 8.55
CA LEU A 160 6.88 19.15 9.24
C LEU A 160 5.79 18.81 8.23
N LYS A 161 5.06 17.70 8.46
CA LYS A 161 3.95 17.30 7.62
C LYS A 161 2.62 17.55 8.35
N PRO A 162 1.71 18.36 7.77
CA PRO A 162 0.39 18.57 8.35
C PRO A 162 -0.47 17.29 8.23
N ARG A 163 -1.24 17.01 9.28
CA ARG A 163 -2.25 15.96 9.32
C ARG A 163 -3.52 16.52 9.93
N VAL A 164 -4.62 16.41 9.21
CA VAL A 164 -5.94 16.77 9.71
C VAL A 164 -6.41 15.71 10.68
N LEU A 165 -6.97 16.09 11.80
CA LEU A 165 -7.54 15.21 12.81
C LEU A 165 -9.07 15.33 12.80
N ILE A 166 -9.76 14.23 13.05
CA ILE A 166 -11.20 14.25 13.32
C ILE A 166 -11.45 15.04 14.60
N ASN A 167 -12.57 15.76 14.69
CA ASN A 167 -12.83 16.71 15.77
C ASN A 167 -12.68 16.11 17.16
N GLN A 168 -13.20 14.91 17.39
CA GLN A 168 -13.13 14.24 18.69
C GLN A 168 -11.68 14.01 19.15
N LEU A 169 -10.86 13.48 18.27
CA LEU A 169 -9.44 13.23 18.54
C LEU A 169 -8.65 14.53 18.60
N GLY A 170 -8.94 15.47 17.72
CA GLY A 170 -8.33 16.79 17.69
C GLY A 170 -8.55 17.55 19.00
N CYS A 171 -9.78 17.53 19.52
CA CYS A 171 -10.13 18.12 20.81
C CYS A 171 -9.35 17.46 21.98
N LEU A 172 -9.27 16.13 22.00
CA LEU A 172 -8.50 15.38 22.99
C LEU A 172 -7.02 15.79 23.00
N ILE A 173 -6.39 15.75 21.83
CA ILE A 173 -4.96 16.07 21.70
C ILE A 173 -4.69 17.54 22.01
N PHE A 174 -5.56 18.44 21.56
CA PHE A 174 -5.41 19.87 21.83
C PHE A 174 -5.55 20.18 23.32
N ARG A 175 -6.52 19.60 24.01
CA ARG A 175 -6.69 19.75 25.46
C ARG A 175 -5.44 19.29 26.21
N TYR A 176 -4.92 18.09 25.86
CA TYR A 176 -3.68 17.58 26.42
C TYR A 176 -2.50 18.53 26.16
N ALA A 177 -2.35 19.03 24.94
CA ALA A 177 -1.31 20.00 24.59
C ALA A 177 -1.41 21.28 25.42
N MET A 178 -2.62 21.77 25.69
CA MET A 178 -2.82 22.95 26.55
C MET A 178 -2.47 22.66 28.01
N ASN A 179 -2.76 21.46 28.52
CA ASN A 179 -2.35 21.03 29.86
C ASN A 179 -0.81 21.00 29.95
N VAL A 180 -0.11 20.40 28.98
CA VAL A 180 1.35 20.43 28.93
C VAL A 180 1.88 21.86 28.86
N ARG A 181 1.29 22.70 28.00
CA ARG A 181 1.69 24.12 27.92
C ARG A 181 1.65 24.82 29.27
N SER A 182 0.59 24.59 30.05
CA SER A 182 0.43 25.21 31.36
C SER A 182 1.51 24.79 32.36
N GLU A 183 1.98 23.54 32.32
CA GLU A 183 3.10 23.05 33.14
C GLU A 183 4.43 23.75 32.84
N PHE A 184 4.61 24.26 31.63
CA PHE A 184 5.87 24.85 31.17
C PHE A 184 5.87 26.40 31.25
N VAL A 185 4.82 27.06 31.71
CA VAL A 185 4.75 28.52 31.83
C VAL A 185 5.90 29.11 32.66
N SER A 186 6.29 28.43 33.76
CA SER A 186 7.41 28.84 34.61
C SER A 186 8.75 28.26 34.22
N VAL A 187 8.80 27.41 33.20
CA VAL A 187 10.00 26.62 32.83
C VAL A 187 10.64 27.11 31.55
N LEU A 188 9.84 27.53 30.56
CA LEU A 188 10.29 27.99 29.26
C LEU A 188 9.82 29.42 28.99
N ALA A 189 10.67 30.19 28.29
CA ALA A 189 10.30 31.55 27.85
C ALA A 189 9.10 31.53 26.90
N ASP A 190 9.02 30.53 26.04
CA ASP A 190 7.84 30.22 25.22
C ASP A 190 7.32 28.82 25.55
N PRO A 191 6.27 28.70 26.35
CA PRO A 191 5.69 27.39 26.71
C PRO A 191 5.14 26.59 25.53
N SER A 192 4.87 27.22 24.40
CA SER A 192 4.45 26.53 23.18
C SER A 192 5.56 25.66 22.57
N GLN A 193 6.82 25.93 22.90
CA GLN A 193 7.97 25.15 22.49
C GLN A 193 8.22 23.91 23.34
N ALA A 194 7.44 23.70 24.41
CA ALA A 194 7.53 22.48 25.21
C ALA A 194 7.31 21.23 24.36
N PRO A 195 7.99 20.12 24.67
CA PRO A 195 7.68 18.83 24.05
C PRO A 195 6.21 18.44 24.30
N LEU A 196 5.55 17.87 23.29
CA LEU A 196 4.17 17.38 23.48
C LEU A 196 4.14 16.22 24.50
N PHE A 197 5.18 15.38 24.54
CA PHE A 197 5.35 14.31 25.53
C PHE A 197 6.66 14.52 26.29
N PRO A 198 6.66 15.35 27.34
CA PRO A 198 7.89 15.70 28.04
C PRO A 198 8.42 14.56 28.92
N ILE A 199 9.68 14.66 29.32
CA ILE A 199 10.23 13.83 30.39
C ILE A 199 9.43 14.09 31.68
N PRO A 200 9.10 13.05 32.48
CA PRO A 200 8.38 13.20 33.74
C PRO A 200 9.01 14.25 34.67
N ALA A 201 8.18 15.03 35.36
CA ALA A 201 8.62 16.17 36.17
C ALA A 201 9.69 15.79 37.23
N ASN A 202 9.56 14.61 37.84
CA ASN A 202 10.52 14.08 38.82
C ASN A 202 11.90 13.75 38.25
N LEU A 203 12.04 13.61 36.92
CA LEU A 203 13.32 13.35 36.26
C LEU A 203 13.94 14.60 35.62
N ARG A 204 13.22 15.74 35.63
CA ARG A 204 13.69 17.00 35.00
C ARG A 204 14.88 17.64 35.75
N SER A 205 14.95 17.46 37.07
CA SER A 205 16.04 18.00 37.90
C SER A 205 17.44 17.38 37.63
N GLY A 206 17.49 16.18 37.09
CA GLY A 206 18.72 15.49 36.74
C GLY A 206 19.19 15.68 35.30
N LEU A 207 18.56 16.55 34.52
CA LEU A 207 18.93 16.77 33.12
C LEU A 207 20.25 17.54 33.02
N ASP A 208 21.08 17.13 32.07
CA ASP A 208 22.32 17.84 31.72
C ASP A 208 21.98 19.27 31.28
N GLN A 209 22.51 20.25 32.00
CA GLN A 209 22.33 21.67 31.72
C GLN A 209 22.93 22.10 30.36
N ASN A 210 23.88 21.33 29.84
CA ASN A 210 24.55 21.58 28.56
C ASN A 210 23.69 21.09 27.35
N LEU A 211 22.55 20.42 27.57
CA LEU A 211 21.69 20.03 26.46
C LEU A 211 21.15 21.27 25.75
N PRO A 212 21.10 21.27 24.42
CA PRO A 212 20.47 22.34 23.66
C PRO A 212 19.02 22.54 24.13
N GLU A 213 18.60 23.79 24.28
CA GLU A 213 17.27 24.15 24.79
C GLU A 213 16.13 23.47 24.02
N TRP A 214 16.29 23.31 22.72
CA TRP A 214 15.32 22.64 21.85
C TRP A 214 15.12 21.14 22.13
N SER A 215 16.08 20.48 22.81
CA SER A 215 16.05 19.04 23.14
C SER A 215 15.85 18.77 24.64
N LYS A 216 15.95 19.79 25.48
CA LYS A 216 16.16 19.66 26.91
C LYS A 216 15.10 18.87 27.66
N PHE A 217 13.87 18.89 27.23
CA PHE A 217 12.78 18.20 27.93
C PHE A 217 12.15 17.07 27.11
N HIS A 218 12.71 16.79 25.92
CA HIS A 218 12.19 15.75 25.05
C HIS A 218 12.55 14.35 25.55
N ARG A 219 11.59 13.42 25.47
CA ARG A 219 11.85 11.99 25.63
C ARG A 219 12.71 11.51 24.45
N THR A 220 13.53 10.48 24.68
CA THR A 220 14.17 9.76 23.59
C THR A 220 13.15 8.87 22.86
N SER A 221 13.44 8.49 21.61
CA SER A 221 12.63 7.53 20.83
C SER A 221 12.40 6.21 21.59
N GLU A 222 13.41 5.74 22.31
CA GLU A 222 13.33 4.52 23.12
C GLU A 222 12.41 4.74 24.34
N SER A 223 12.53 5.89 25.00
CA SER A 223 11.68 6.24 26.16
C SER A 223 10.20 6.32 25.75
N VAL A 224 9.88 6.91 24.59
CA VAL A 224 8.51 6.94 24.05
C VAL A 224 7.99 5.53 23.78
N SER A 225 8.81 4.67 23.15
CA SER A 225 8.42 3.28 22.87
C SER A 225 8.18 2.49 24.16
N LYS A 226 9.07 2.62 25.15
CA LYS A 226 8.91 1.93 26.44
C LYS A 226 7.69 2.45 27.21
N PHE A 227 7.43 3.75 27.16
CA PHE A 227 6.27 4.35 27.81
C PHE A 227 4.97 3.83 27.16
N LEU A 228 4.87 3.80 25.82
CA LEU A 228 3.73 3.20 25.14
C LEU A 228 3.48 1.75 25.59
N VAL A 229 4.50 0.89 25.51
CA VAL A 229 4.36 -0.53 25.86
C VAL A 229 3.88 -0.69 27.30
N ARG A 230 4.54 -0.04 28.27
CA ARG A 230 4.17 -0.10 29.70
C ARG A 230 2.76 0.37 29.96
N SER A 231 2.33 1.45 29.28
CA SER A 231 0.97 1.98 29.42
C SER A 231 -0.10 1.02 28.93
N LEU A 232 0.24 0.19 27.92
CA LEU A 232 -0.69 -0.72 27.27
C LEU A 232 -0.62 -2.16 27.82
N GLU A 233 0.41 -2.51 28.59
CA GLU A 233 0.59 -3.86 29.15
C GLU A 233 -0.62 -4.33 29.96
N ASN A 234 -1.31 -3.42 30.66
CA ASN A 234 -2.45 -3.74 31.52
C ASN A 234 -3.80 -3.79 30.76
N LEU A 235 -3.84 -3.52 29.47
CA LEU A 235 -5.10 -3.53 28.72
C LEU A 235 -5.67 -4.95 28.49
N SER A 236 -4.88 -5.99 28.71
CA SER A 236 -5.30 -7.41 28.67
C SER A 236 -6.07 -7.79 27.40
N VAL A 237 -5.76 -7.18 26.25
CA VAL A 237 -6.41 -7.50 24.98
C VAL A 237 -5.82 -8.80 24.43
N CYS A 238 -6.67 -9.79 24.17
CA CYS A 238 -6.26 -11.06 23.61
C CYS A 238 -6.45 -11.06 22.07
N SER A 239 -5.48 -11.65 21.38
CA SER A 239 -5.58 -11.87 19.94
C SER A 239 -6.49 -13.05 19.63
N GLU A 240 -7.43 -12.87 18.72
CA GLU A 240 -8.27 -13.96 18.19
C GLU A 240 -7.46 -15.00 17.43
N ARG A 241 -6.29 -14.61 16.90
CA ARG A 241 -5.40 -15.52 16.15
C ARG A 241 -4.62 -16.48 17.05
N THR A 242 -4.29 -16.06 18.28
CA THR A 242 -3.41 -16.82 19.17
C THR A 242 -4.04 -17.21 20.49
N GLY A 243 -5.14 -16.55 20.89
CA GLY A 243 -5.73 -16.66 22.23
C GLY A 243 -4.85 -16.08 23.34
N LYS A 244 -3.73 -15.42 23.01
CA LYS A 244 -2.78 -14.81 23.97
C LYS A 244 -2.88 -13.31 23.96
N ALA A 245 -2.33 -12.66 24.98
CA ALA A 245 -2.22 -11.21 25.03
C ALA A 245 -1.47 -10.67 23.80
N ILE A 246 -2.01 -9.58 23.22
CA ILE A 246 -1.44 -8.98 22.01
C ILE A 246 -0.13 -8.29 22.36
N ASN A 247 0.90 -8.52 21.52
CA ASN A 247 2.14 -7.74 21.60
C ASN A 247 1.90 -6.31 21.09
N LEU A 248 1.77 -5.34 21.98
CA LEU A 248 1.49 -3.94 21.67
C LEU A 248 2.81 -3.16 21.56
N CYS A 249 3.26 -2.90 20.33
CA CYS A 249 4.48 -2.13 20.09
C CYS A 249 4.30 -1.15 18.91
N ALA A 250 5.05 -0.05 18.94
CA ALA A 250 4.93 1.05 17.99
C ALA A 250 5.03 0.64 16.52
N ILE A 251 5.85 -0.38 16.20
CA ILE A 251 6.01 -0.85 14.82
C ILE A 251 4.74 -1.51 14.28
N ARG A 252 3.98 -2.20 15.13
CA ARG A 252 2.72 -2.84 14.73
C ARG A 252 1.65 -1.81 14.36
N PHE A 253 1.47 -0.75 15.16
CA PHE A 253 0.55 0.35 14.83
C PHE A 253 0.88 0.96 13.46
N ARG A 254 2.17 1.17 13.18
CA ARG A 254 2.61 1.67 11.89
C ARG A 254 2.33 0.70 10.75
N ARG A 255 2.57 -0.58 10.95
CA ARG A 255 2.28 -1.64 9.96
C ARG A 255 0.79 -1.73 9.69
N THR A 256 -0.02 -1.65 10.74
CA THR A 256 -1.47 -1.63 10.65
C THR A 256 -1.98 -0.43 9.84
N MET A 257 -1.49 0.77 10.14
CA MET A 257 -1.86 1.96 9.39
C MET A 257 -1.53 1.81 7.89
N GLY A 258 -0.33 1.34 7.55
CA GLY A 258 0.05 1.09 6.16
C GLY A 258 -0.81 0.05 5.46
N THR A 259 -1.17 -1.02 6.16
CA THR A 259 -2.03 -2.09 5.62
C THR A 259 -3.47 -1.60 5.46
N ASN A 260 -4.02 -0.85 6.41
CA ASN A 260 -5.38 -0.30 6.31
C ASN A 260 -5.50 0.64 5.11
N VAL A 261 -4.55 1.55 4.92
CA VAL A 261 -4.52 2.46 3.76
C VAL A 261 -4.42 1.69 2.43
N ALA A 262 -3.66 0.60 2.40
CA ALA A 262 -3.60 -0.29 1.23
C ALA A 262 -4.94 -1.00 0.98
N ARG A 263 -5.62 -1.49 2.03
CA ARG A 263 -6.95 -2.14 1.95
C ARG A 263 -8.04 -1.19 1.46
N GLU A 264 -7.94 0.08 1.79
CA GLU A 264 -8.81 1.13 1.26
C GLU A 264 -8.58 1.39 -0.25
N GLY A 265 -7.53 0.79 -0.84
CA GLY A 265 -7.21 0.85 -2.27
C GLY A 265 -6.27 1.99 -2.65
N HIS A 266 -5.61 2.60 -1.67
CA HIS A 266 -4.61 3.64 -1.95
C HIS A 266 -3.31 3.06 -2.49
N GLY A 267 -2.71 3.75 -3.46
CA GLY A 267 -1.47 3.32 -4.11
C GLY A 267 -0.22 3.55 -3.24
N VAL A 268 0.89 2.97 -3.68
CA VAL A 268 2.19 2.99 -2.98
C VAL A 268 2.65 4.41 -2.61
N HIS A 269 2.40 5.40 -3.47
CA HIS A 269 2.78 6.79 -3.23
C HIS A 269 2.03 7.42 -2.05
N VAL A 270 0.71 7.17 -1.94
CA VAL A 270 -0.11 7.66 -0.82
C VAL A 270 0.35 7.02 0.49
N ILE A 271 0.61 5.72 0.50
CA ILE A 271 1.13 5.00 1.66
C ILE A 271 2.51 5.54 2.06
N ALA A 272 3.40 5.75 1.09
CA ALA A 272 4.73 6.32 1.33
C ALA A 272 4.63 7.73 1.94
N GLU A 273 3.72 8.56 1.42
CA GLU A 273 3.48 9.91 1.95
C GLU A 273 2.92 9.89 3.38
N LEU A 274 1.92 9.06 3.65
CA LEU A 274 1.32 8.94 4.98
C LEU A 274 2.30 8.41 6.02
N LEU A 275 3.08 7.40 5.66
CA LEU A 275 4.06 6.80 6.54
C LEU A 275 5.43 7.51 6.54
N ASP A 276 5.59 8.65 5.84
CA ASP A 276 6.88 9.34 5.73
C ASP A 276 8.02 8.40 5.27
N HIS A 277 7.76 7.60 4.22
CA HIS A 277 8.79 6.80 3.57
C HIS A 277 9.52 7.63 2.51
N THR A 278 10.85 7.57 2.52
CA THR A 278 11.69 8.19 1.47
C THR A 278 11.76 7.32 0.21
N ARG A 279 11.44 6.04 0.33
CA ARG A 279 11.49 5.05 -0.75
C ARG A 279 10.16 4.34 -0.87
N THR A 280 9.68 4.18 -2.09
CA THR A 280 8.42 3.53 -2.41
C THR A 280 8.46 2.01 -2.28
N ASP A 281 9.64 1.38 -2.38
CA ASP A 281 9.80 -0.07 -2.19
C ASP A 281 9.36 -0.54 -0.80
N THR A 282 9.58 0.28 0.23
CA THR A 282 9.10 -0.02 1.59
C THR A 282 7.59 0.12 1.75
N ALA A 283 6.94 0.93 0.93
CA ALA A 283 5.48 1.08 0.91
C ALA A 283 4.80 0.02 0.03
N ALA A 284 5.48 -0.46 -1.02
CA ALA A 284 4.99 -1.51 -1.90
C ALA A 284 4.66 -2.82 -1.17
N VAL A 285 5.35 -3.10 -0.06
CA VAL A 285 5.10 -4.27 0.79
C VAL A 285 3.66 -4.29 1.33
N TYR A 286 3.09 -3.14 1.70
CA TYR A 286 1.72 -3.06 2.21
C TYR A 286 0.70 -3.39 1.12
N VAL A 287 0.92 -2.90 -0.09
CA VAL A 287 0.08 -3.22 -1.25
C VAL A 287 0.16 -4.71 -1.58
N ALA A 288 1.36 -5.29 -1.57
CA ALA A 288 1.56 -6.72 -1.82
C ALA A 288 0.95 -7.63 -0.75
N ALA A 289 0.84 -7.16 0.50
CA ALA A 289 0.27 -7.90 1.62
C ALA A 289 -1.27 -7.86 1.69
N THR A 290 -1.94 -7.17 0.75
CA THR A 290 -3.38 -6.91 0.79
C THR A 290 -4.10 -7.70 -0.29
N PRO A 291 -4.63 -8.92 0.01
CA PRO A 291 -5.33 -9.78 -0.98
C PRO A 291 -6.57 -9.10 -1.58
N GLU A 292 -7.26 -8.26 -0.80
CA GLU A 292 -8.45 -7.53 -1.23
C GLU A 292 -8.16 -6.61 -2.43
N LEU A 293 -6.93 -6.14 -2.58
CA LEU A 293 -6.52 -5.33 -3.71
C LEU A 293 -6.50 -6.17 -5.00
N ALA A 294 -6.05 -7.43 -4.94
CA ALA A 294 -6.08 -8.35 -6.06
C ALA A 294 -7.53 -8.54 -6.55
N VAL A 295 -8.47 -8.78 -5.64
CA VAL A 295 -9.89 -8.92 -5.97
C VAL A 295 -10.46 -7.65 -6.62
N ARG A 296 -10.08 -6.45 -6.15
CA ARG A 296 -10.50 -5.19 -6.76
C ARG A 296 -9.90 -5.00 -8.16
N ILE A 297 -8.63 -5.36 -8.35
CA ILE A 297 -7.96 -5.31 -9.65
C ILE A 297 -8.62 -6.30 -10.61
N ASP A 298 -8.86 -7.53 -10.18
CA ASP A 298 -9.55 -8.55 -10.99
C ASP A 298 -10.95 -8.10 -11.38
N LYS A 299 -11.73 -7.54 -10.45
CA LYS A 299 -13.04 -6.98 -10.73
C LYS A 299 -12.99 -5.80 -11.72
N ALA A 300 -12.05 -4.88 -11.53
CA ALA A 300 -11.87 -3.74 -12.44
C ALA A 300 -11.40 -4.19 -13.82
N THR A 301 -10.54 -5.20 -13.90
CA THR A 301 -10.08 -5.82 -15.14
C THR A 301 -11.21 -6.56 -15.82
N ALA A 302 -11.99 -7.36 -15.08
CA ALA A 302 -13.17 -8.05 -15.59
C ALA A 302 -14.21 -7.08 -16.15
N LEU A 303 -14.48 -5.96 -15.47
CA LEU A 303 -15.38 -4.90 -15.95
C LEU A 303 -14.88 -4.25 -17.25
N ARG A 304 -13.56 -4.06 -17.40
CA ARG A 304 -12.96 -3.55 -18.65
C ARG A 304 -12.96 -4.58 -19.77
N MET A 305 -12.84 -5.85 -19.44
CA MET A 305 -12.84 -6.97 -20.40
C MET A 305 -14.26 -7.41 -20.77
N ALA A 306 -15.27 -7.13 -19.95
CA ALA A 306 -16.66 -7.52 -20.22
C ALA A 306 -17.19 -7.04 -21.58
N PRO A 307 -16.92 -5.80 -22.06
CA PRO A 307 -17.32 -5.38 -23.40
C PRO A 307 -16.63 -6.15 -24.54
N LEU A 308 -15.43 -6.67 -24.27
CA LEU A 308 -14.69 -7.51 -25.20
C LEU A 308 -15.19 -8.96 -25.18
N ALA A 309 -15.56 -9.46 -23.99
CA ALA A 309 -16.11 -10.81 -23.83
C ALA A 309 -17.51 -10.97 -24.45
N GLN A 310 -18.25 -9.86 -24.65
CA GLN A 310 -19.55 -9.83 -25.32
C GLN A 310 -19.48 -8.96 -26.57
N ALA A 311 -18.51 -9.21 -27.42
CA ALA A 311 -18.33 -8.44 -28.65
C ALA A 311 -19.50 -8.69 -29.63
N PHE A 312 -19.93 -9.95 -29.76
CA PHE A 312 -21.13 -10.30 -30.52
C PHE A 312 -22.40 -10.02 -29.70
N LYS A 313 -23.30 -9.23 -30.23
CA LYS A 313 -24.55 -8.82 -29.56
C LYS A 313 -25.81 -9.33 -30.21
N GLY A 314 -25.71 -9.96 -31.39
CA GLY A 314 -26.80 -10.49 -32.13
C GLY A 314 -27.30 -11.85 -31.61
N LYS A 315 -28.10 -12.54 -32.40
CA LYS A 315 -28.67 -13.84 -32.09
C LYS A 315 -28.41 -14.81 -33.24
N LEU A 316 -27.64 -15.90 -32.98
CA LEU A 316 -27.45 -16.98 -33.96
C LEU A 316 -28.80 -17.63 -34.28
N VAL A 317 -29.03 -17.89 -35.54
CA VAL A 317 -30.19 -18.66 -36.05
C VAL A 317 -29.71 -19.83 -36.92
N ASP A 318 -30.39 -20.97 -36.83
CA ASP A 318 -29.97 -22.15 -37.57
C ASP A 318 -30.24 -21.96 -39.07
N HIS A 319 -31.41 -21.37 -39.45
CA HIS A 319 -31.81 -21.14 -40.81
C HIS A 319 -32.44 -19.76 -41.00
N GLU A 320 -32.46 -19.27 -42.25
CA GLU A 320 -33.12 -18.00 -42.62
C GLU A 320 -34.54 -17.89 -42.11
N SER A 321 -35.33 -18.99 -42.18
CA SER A 321 -36.70 -19.00 -41.73
C SER A 321 -36.94 -18.68 -40.26
N GLN A 322 -35.92 -18.82 -39.44
CA GLN A 322 -35.95 -18.48 -38.00
C GLN A 322 -35.55 -17.01 -37.74
N ALA A 323 -35.07 -16.31 -38.76
CA ALA A 323 -34.71 -14.89 -38.62
C ALA A 323 -35.99 -14.02 -38.55
N VAL A 324 -35.92 -12.90 -37.84
CA VAL A 324 -37.03 -11.93 -37.66
C VAL A 324 -37.60 -11.50 -39.03
N ARG A 325 -36.74 -11.35 -40.04
CA ARG A 325 -37.12 -11.00 -41.41
C ARG A 325 -36.78 -12.14 -42.39
N GLY A 326 -37.02 -13.38 -41.99
CA GLY A 326 -36.65 -14.56 -42.76
C GLY A 326 -37.37 -14.72 -44.11
N SER A 327 -38.53 -14.06 -44.31
CA SER A 327 -39.24 -14.02 -45.59
C SER A 327 -38.81 -12.88 -46.52
N ASP A 328 -37.98 -11.98 -46.05
CA ASP A 328 -37.56 -10.77 -46.77
C ASP A 328 -36.10 -10.89 -47.26
N SER A 329 -35.95 -11.16 -48.55
CA SER A 329 -34.63 -11.29 -49.16
C SER A 329 -33.76 -10.04 -49.06
N SER A 330 -34.37 -8.84 -48.87
CA SER A 330 -33.67 -7.59 -48.67
C SER A 330 -32.97 -7.51 -47.31
N SER A 331 -33.31 -8.37 -46.37
CA SER A 331 -32.69 -8.48 -45.06
C SER A 331 -31.34 -9.22 -45.06
N ARG A 332 -31.06 -9.97 -46.14
CA ARG A 332 -29.84 -10.77 -46.27
C ARG A 332 -28.59 -9.91 -46.35
N ILE A 333 -27.58 -10.27 -45.61
CA ILE A 333 -26.29 -9.61 -45.58
C ILE A 333 -25.29 -10.46 -46.38
N VAL A 334 -24.82 -9.89 -47.50
CA VAL A 334 -23.90 -10.52 -48.43
C VAL A 334 -22.78 -9.57 -48.74
N ASP A 335 -21.54 -10.07 -48.88
CA ASP A 335 -20.40 -9.29 -49.33
C ASP A 335 -19.50 -10.11 -50.28
N LEU A 336 -19.52 -9.77 -51.57
CA LEU A 336 -18.74 -10.43 -52.61
C LEU A 336 -17.23 -10.27 -52.46
N ARG A 337 -16.75 -9.31 -51.67
CA ARG A 337 -15.31 -9.15 -51.39
C ARG A 337 -14.79 -10.26 -50.48
N ILE A 338 -15.69 -10.83 -49.65
CA ILE A 338 -15.35 -11.84 -48.64
C ILE A 338 -15.70 -13.23 -49.15
N ASP A 339 -16.90 -13.42 -49.71
CA ASP A 339 -17.33 -14.67 -50.32
C ASP A 339 -17.83 -14.45 -51.74
N GLN A 340 -17.03 -14.83 -52.72
CA GLN A 340 -17.33 -14.70 -54.15
C GLN A 340 -18.52 -15.53 -54.61
N THR A 341 -18.97 -16.49 -53.78
CA THR A 341 -20.17 -17.33 -54.09
C THR A 341 -21.45 -16.67 -53.67
N ALA A 342 -21.40 -15.43 -53.12
CA ALA A 342 -22.57 -14.67 -52.70
C ALA A 342 -23.43 -15.33 -51.59
N ARG A 343 -22.86 -16.23 -50.79
CA ARG A 343 -23.59 -16.85 -49.67
C ARG A 343 -23.89 -15.78 -48.62
N PRO A 344 -25.16 -15.71 -48.16
CA PRO A 344 -25.51 -14.79 -47.11
C PRO A 344 -24.85 -15.17 -45.78
N MET A 345 -24.35 -14.16 -45.05
CA MET A 345 -23.78 -14.33 -43.72
C MET A 345 -24.85 -14.38 -42.63
N GLY A 346 -26.03 -13.84 -42.91
CA GLY A 346 -27.13 -13.75 -41.98
C GLY A 346 -28.16 -12.72 -42.43
N SER A 347 -29.08 -12.39 -41.57
CA SER A 347 -30.13 -11.40 -41.79
C SER A 347 -30.03 -10.23 -40.82
N CYS A 348 -30.50 -9.04 -41.29
CA CYS A 348 -30.71 -7.89 -40.43
C CYS A 348 -32.15 -7.91 -39.89
N GLY A 349 -32.30 -7.97 -38.56
CA GLY A 349 -33.66 -7.92 -37.92
C GLY A 349 -34.25 -6.53 -37.85
N SER A 350 -33.56 -5.48 -38.29
CA SER A 350 -34.10 -4.11 -38.31
C SER A 350 -34.90 -3.80 -39.57
N TYR A 351 -36.00 -3.09 -39.41
CA TYR A 351 -36.82 -2.59 -40.52
C TYR A 351 -36.46 -1.16 -40.94
N SER A 352 -35.58 -0.50 -40.19
CA SER A 352 -35.14 0.84 -40.47
C SER A 352 -33.85 0.87 -41.33
N PHE A 353 -33.65 1.99 -42.03
CA PHE A 353 -32.41 2.22 -42.76
C PHE A 353 -31.16 2.13 -41.84
N CYS A 354 -30.14 1.41 -42.29
CA CYS A 354 -28.91 1.24 -41.59
C CYS A 354 -27.75 1.82 -42.41
N GLY A 355 -27.10 2.85 -41.91
CA GLY A 355 -25.91 3.49 -42.53
C GLY A 355 -24.60 2.85 -42.15
N LEU A 356 -24.58 1.68 -41.47
CA LEU A 356 -23.38 1.01 -41.02
C LEU A 356 -22.72 0.24 -42.18
N ASN A 357 -21.39 0.05 -42.08
CA ASN A 357 -20.60 -0.70 -43.07
C ASN A 357 -20.84 -2.24 -42.90
N ALA A 358 -21.84 -2.76 -43.62
CA ALA A 358 -22.10 -4.19 -43.66
C ALA A 358 -21.00 -4.88 -44.48
N PRO A 359 -20.63 -6.15 -44.16
CA PRO A 359 -21.10 -6.99 -43.05
C PRO A 359 -20.34 -6.76 -41.75
N LEU A 360 -19.21 -6.06 -41.79
CA LEU A 360 -18.25 -5.98 -40.67
C LEU A 360 -18.90 -5.39 -39.41
N ALA A 361 -19.61 -4.26 -39.55
CA ALA A 361 -20.28 -3.62 -38.44
C ALA A 361 -21.49 -4.43 -37.91
N CYS A 362 -22.02 -5.35 -38.72
CA CYS A 362 -23.17 -6.18 -38.33
C CYS A 362 -22.83 -7.10 -37.16
N TYR A 363 -21.61 -7.68 -37.11
CA TYR A 363 -21.22 -8.61 -36.05
C TYR A 363 -21.23 -7.98 -34.64
N THR A 364 -21.10 -6.68 -34.52
CA THR A 364 -21.22 -5.96 -33.24
C THR A 364 -22.61 -5.36 -33.00
N CYS A 365 -23.55 -5.56 -33.94
CA CYS A 365 -24.90 -5.03 -33.90
C CYS A 365 -25.87 -6.03 -33.25
N GLN A 366 -26.77 -5.52 -32.38
CA GLN A 366 -27.81 -6.34 -31.73
C GLN A 366 -28.89 -6.87 -32.69
N CYS A 367 -29.07 -6.22 -33.85
CA CYS A 367 -30.07 -6.62 -34.85
C CYS A 367 -29.52 -7.70 -35.81
N PHE A 368 -28.28 -8.07 -35.73
CA PHE A 368 -27.67 -9.05 -36.63
C PHE A 368 -28.06 -10.48 -36.20
N GLN A 369 -28.50 -11.25 -37.15
CA GLN A 369 -28.89 -12.66 -36.99
C GLN A 369 -28.01 -13.49 -37.93
N PRO A 370 -26.81 -13.89 -37.55
CA PRO A 370 -25.95 -14.77 -38.36
C PRO A 370 -26.57 -16.12 -38.50
N TRP A 371 -26.47 -16.74 -39.70
CA TRP A 371 -26.93 -18.08 -39.98
C TRP A 371 -25.89 -19.12 -39.66
N LEU A 372 -26.29 -20.29 -39.19
CA LEU A 372 -25.39 -21.38 -38.84
C LEU A 372 -24.46 -21.75 -39.96
N ASP A 373 -24.94 -21.71 -41.21
CA ASP A 373 -24.19 -22.08 -42.42
C ASP A 373 -23.57 -20.87 -43.14
N GLY A 374 -23.58 -19.72 -42.53
CA GLY A 374 -22.94 -18.51 -43.07
C GLY A 374 -21.43 -18.64 -43.18
N PRO A 375 -20.76 -17.93 -44.11
CA PRO A 375 -19.31 -18.00 -44.34
C PRO A 375 -18.50 -17.18 -43.29
N HIS A 376 -18.74 -17.41 -41.99
CA HIS A 376 -18.17 -16.63 -40.90
C HIS A 376 -16.66 -16.80 -40.74
N GLU A 377 -16.13 -17.99 -41.07
CA GLU A 377 -14.70 -18.24 -41.07
C GLU A 377 -13.99 -17.39 -42.16
N ALA A 378 -14.60 -17.20 -43.33
CA ALA A 378 -14.03 -16.34 -44.39
C ALA A 378 -14.02 -14.86 -43.94
N VAL A 379 -15.04 -14.42 -43.19
CA VAL A 379 -15.07 -13.08 -42.64
C VAL A 379 -13.95 -12.89 -41.61
N LEU A 380 -13.69 -13.89 -40.76
CA LEU A 380 -12.63 -13.84 -39.74
C LEU A 380 -11.26 -13.75 -40.42
N GLU A 381 -11.05 -14.60 -41.46
CA GLU A 381 -9.79 -14.63 -42.23
C GLU A 381 -9.53 -13.28 -42.91
N PHE A 382 -10.56 -12.73 -43.57
CA PHE A 382 -10.47 -11.41 -44.20
C PHE A 382 -10.05 -10.32 -43.20
N LEU A 383 -10.66 -10.28 -42.00
CA LEU A 383 -10.31 -9.30 -40.97
C LEU A 383 -8.89 -9.49 -40.40
N LEU A 384 -8.44 -10.74 -40.26
CA LEU A 384 -7.08 -11.04 -39.80
C LEU A 384 -6.01 -10.69 -40.85
N GLU A 385 -6.32 -10.86 -42.13
CA GLU A 385 -5.43 -10.45 -43.22
C GLU A 385 -5.39 -8.91 -43.33
N ASP A 386 -6.54 -8.25 -43.22
CA ASP A 386 -6.60 -6.78 -43.25
C ASP A 386 -5.78 -6.18 -42.09
N LYS A 387 -5.88 -6.78 -40.90
CA LYS A 387 -5.07 -6.36 -39.72
C LYS A 387 -3.56 -6.45 -39.99
N LYS A 388 -3.09 -7.45 -40.74
CA LYS A 388 -1.67 -7.62 -41.08
C LYS A 388 -1.14 -6.59 -42.08
N ARG A 389 -2.02 -5.92 -42.83
CA ARG A 389 -1.61 -4.91 -43.83
C ARG A 389 -1.16 -3.58 -43.21
N PHE A 390 -1.53 -3.32 -41.96
CA PHE A 390 -1.19 -2.07 -41.26
C PHE A 390 -0.08 -2.30 -40.24
N SER A 391 1.02 -1.56 -40.39
CA SER A 391 2.13 -1.57 -39.43
C SER A 391 1.88 -0.67 -38.21
N ASP A 392 0.92 0.26 -38.29
CA ASP A 392 0.53 1.13 -37.18
C ASP A 392 -0.47 0.41 -36.28
N GLU A 393 -0.07 0.22 -35.01
CA GLU A 393 -0.85 -0.51 -33.99
C GLU A 393 -2.21 0.14 -33.71
N ARG A 394 -2.32 1.46 -33.82
CA ARG A 394 -3.59 2.18 -33.63
C ARG A 394 -4.59 1.90 -34.75
N ILE A 395 -4.10 1.85 -35.97
CA ILE A 395 -4.93 1.53 -37.15
C ILE A 395 -5.31 0.05 -37.14
N SER A 396 -4.36 -0.83 -36.86
CA SER A 396 -4.60 -2.28 -36.80
C SER A 396 -5.59 -2.69 -35.72
N SER A 397 -5.72 -1.91 -34.63
CA SER A 397 -6.64 -2.18 -33.52
C SER A 397 -8.09 -1.70 -33.75
N ILE A 398 -8.37 -0.93 -34.77
CA ILE A 398 -9.72 -0.39 -35.06
C ILE A 398 -10.78 -1.51 -35.16
N ASN A 399 -10.44 -2.60 -35.78
CA ASN A 399 -11.35 -3.74 -36.02
C ASN A 399 -11.27 -4.83 -34.95
N ASP A 400 -10.50 -4.67 -33.86
CA ASP A 400 -10.31 -5.73 -32.86
C ASP A 400 -11.60 -6.21 -32.23
N ARG A 401 -12.53 -5.31 -31.96
CA ARG A 401 -13.87 -5.68 -31.46
C ARG A 401 -14.66 -6.49 -32.47
N THR A 402 -14.59 -6.13 -33.73
CA THR A 402 -15.26 -6.88 -34.81
C THR A 402 -14.63 -8.26 -35.01
N VAL A 403 -13.31 -8.37 -34.97
CA VAL A 403 -12.59 -9.66 -35.00
C VAL A 403 -13.07 -10.58 -33.90
N LEU A 404 -13.17 -10.07 -32.66
CA LEU A 404 -13.68 -10.84 -31.51
C LEU A 404 -15.13 -11.26 -31.70
N ALA A 405 -15.99 -10.38 -32.22
CA ALA A 405 -17.39 -10.69 -32.47
C ALA A 405 -17.57 -11.78 -33.53
N VAL A 406 -16.79 -11.72 -34.61
CA VAL A 406 -16.77 -12.76 -35.66
C VAL A 406 -16.28 -14.09 -35.09
N ALA A 407 -15.18 -14.08 -34.34
CA ALA A 407 -14.63 -15.27 -33.68
C ALA A 407 -15.65 -15.92 -32.73
N GLN A 408 -16.42 -15.13 -31.98
CA GLN A 408 -17.50 -15.63 -31.15
C GLN A 408 -18.62 -16.29 -31.98
N VAL A 409 -19.02 -15.71 -33.11
CA VAL A 409 -20.02 -16.32 -33.99
C VAL A 409 -19.51 -17.63 -34.54
N VAL A 410 -18.25 -17.71 -35.01
CA VAL A 410 -17.63 -18.96 -35.48
C VAL A 410 -17.65 -20.03 -34.40
N GLN A 411 -17.33 -19.67 -33.17
CA GLN A 411 -17.37 -20.60 -32.04
C GLN A 411 -18.79 -21.08 -31.75
N LEU A 412 -19.77 -20.17 -31.68
CA LEU A 412 -21.19 -20.50 -31.47
C LEU A 412 -21.72 -21.44 -32.57
N CYS A 413 -21.35 -21.20 -33.83
CA CYS A 413 -21.72 -22.09 -34.94
C CYS A 413 -21.12 -23.49 -34.77
N ARG A 414 -19.86 -23.60 -34.34
CA ARG A 414 -19.20 -24.89 -34.08
C ARG A 414 -19.86 -25.67 -32.94
N GLU A 415 -20.19 -24.98 -31.87
CA GLU A 415 -20.87 -25.55 -30.71
C GLU A 415 -22.28 -26.02 -31.08
N ARG A 416 -23.01 -25.19 -31.84
CA ARG A 416 -24.38 -25.52 -32.28
C ARG A 416 -24.41 -26.69 -33.23
N ARG A 417 -23.46 -26.80 -34.18
CA ARG A 417 -23.34 -27.97 -35.09
C ARG A 417 -23.13 -29.26 -34.31
N LYS A 418 -22.24 -29.25 -33.31
CA LYS A 418 -22.02 -30.43 -32.45
C LYS A 418 -23.31 -30.90 -31.74
N GLN A 419 -24.15 -29.95 -31.27
CA GLN A 419 -25.41 -30.26 -30.61
C GLN A 419 -26.48 -30.83 -31.55
N ILE A 420 -26.39 -30.54 -32.85
CA ILE A 420 -27.32 -31.07 -33.87
C ILE A 420 -26.88 -32.46 -34.33
N ASP A 421 -25.54 -32.75 -34.30
CA ASP A 421 -24.99 -34.03 -34.70
C ASP A 421 -24.99 -35.09 -33.58
N GLU A 422 -25.26 -34.69 -32.30
CA GLU A 422 -25.51 -35.57 -31.16
C GLU A 422 -27.02 -35.92 -31.04
#